data_0948f7a472b7ac7d0019e8cf387d2c80
#
_entry.id   0948f7a472b7ac7d0019e8cf387d2c80
#
_cell.length_a   1.000
_cell.length_b   1.000
_cell.length_c   1.000
_cell.angle_alpha   90.00
_cell.angle_beta   90.00
_cell.angle_gamma   90.00
#
_symmetry.space_group_name_H-M   'P 1'
#
loop_
_entity.id
_entity.type
_entity.pdbx_description
1 polymer ?
#
loop_
_entity_poly.entity_id
_entity_poly.type
_entity_poly.pdbx_seq_one_letter_code
_entity_poly.pdbx_strand_id
1 'polypeptide(L)'
;PRPRRMLVVELRDDAGDRIDLRFFNFWGSQLKQFGSGRRVRAQGEARGGLFGLELVHPRWRLVDAGEALPDRLTPVYSTVSGIGQARIRAAVLGALRKLAWPETVPVDVARRLGLPPVADALRALHQPAPGVSLEALQERATPEWRRVIFDELLAQQLSLKRARAARASLAAPALGSCAAVERLLGALPFRLTGAQQRAWAEVAADLARAQPMNRLLQGDVGSGKTVIAALAAAQ
;
A
#
# COMPACT_ATOMS: atom_id res chain seq x y z
N PRO A 1 27.42 29.28 26.99
CA PRO A 1 26.55 28.18 26.59
C PRO A 1 26.08 27.48 27.85
N ARG A 2 24.77 27.41 28.09
CA ARG A 2 24.23 26.63 29.19
C ARG A 2 24.54 25.15 28.92
N PRO A 3 25.07 24.39 29.90
CA PRO A 3 25.30 22.96 29.73
C PRO A 3 23.96 22.28 29.38
N ARG A 4 23.92 21.56 28.26
CA ARG A 4 22.74 20.76 27.90
C ARG A 4 22.64 19.62 28.88
N ARG A 5 21.58 19.63 29.69
CA ARG A 5 21.30 18.53 30.60
C ARG A 5 20.82 17.32 29.79
N MET A 6 21.37 16.17 30.10
CA MET A 6 21.02 14.88 29.52
C MET A 6 20.65 13.93 30.63
N LEU A 7 19.56 13.20 30.46
CA LEU A 7 19.19 12.10 31.36
C LEU A 7 19.64 10.80 30.75
N VAL A 8 20.41 10.04 31.51
CA VAL A 8 20.78 8.66 31.17
C VAL A 8 20.20 7.76 32.25
N VAL A 9 19.45 6.75 31.86
CA VAL A 9 18.86 5.75 32.74
C VAL A 9 19.43 4.40 32.38
N GLU A 10 20.16 3.78 33.31
CA GLU A 10 20.66 2.43 33.14
C GLU A 10 19.51 1.44 33.43
N LEU A 11 19.22 0.56 32.50
CA LEU A 11 18.35 -0.59 32.69
C LEU A 11 19.19 -1.84 32.71
N ARG A 12 18.80 -2.78 33.59
CA ARG A 12 19.36 -4.14 33.62
C ARG A 12 18.22 -5.15 33.53
N ASP A 13 18.43 -6.20 32.77
CA ASP A 13 17.50 -7.33 32.75
C ASP A 13 17.80 -8.35 33.88
N ASP A 14 16.97 -9.37 33.93
CA ASP A 14 17.13 -10.42 34.96
C ASP A 14 18.39 -11.29 34.74
N ALA A 15 19.01 -11.26 33.53
CA ALA A 15 20.27 -11.92 33.22
C ALA A 15 21.50 -11.06 33.56
N GLY A 16 21.31 -9.80 33.92
CA GLY A 16 22.34 -8.82 34.23
C GLY A 16 22.83 -7.99 33.02
N ASP A 17 22.25 -8.22 31.84
CA ASP A 17 22.58 -7.43 30.66
C ASP A 17 22.11 -5.98 30.83
N ARG A 18 22.91 -5.05 30.27
CA ARG A 18 22.74 -3.62 30.46
C ARG A 18 22.39 -2.93 29.16
N ILE A 19 21.46 -1.95 29.24
CA ILE A 19 21.19 -0.98 28.18
C ILE A 19 20.91 0.40 28.77
N ASP A 20 21.44 1.46 28.13
CA ASP A 20 21.26 2.84 28.56
C ASP A 20 20.14 3.52 27.78
N LEU A 21 19.18 4.12 28.46
CA LEU A 21 18.17 5.00 27.85
C LEU A 21 18.69 6.43 27.91
N ARG A 22 18.79 7.11 26.76
CA ARG A 22 19.33 8.46 26.66
C ARG A 22 18.28 9.46 26.21
N PHE A 23 18.09 10.53 27.01
CA PHE A 23 17.15 11.61 26.72
C PHE A 23 17.87 12.95 26.71
N PHE A 24 17.96 13.62 25.56
CA PHE A 24 18.55 14.95 25.44
C PHE A 24 17.60 16.05 25.92
N ASN A 25 16.30 15.79 25.87
CA ASN A 25 15.24 16.63 26.41
C ASN A 25 14.40 15.79 27.34
N PHE A 26 14.24 16.21 28.60
CA PHE A 26 13.46 15.50 29.60
C PHE A 26 12.76 16.46 30.55
N TRP A 27 11.66 16.01 31.12
CA TRP A 27 10.88 16.77 32.10
C TRP A 27 11.23 16.28 33.51
N GLY A 28 11.18 17.17 34.49
CA GLY A 28 11.43 16.80 35.89
C GLY A 28 10.54 15.68 36.41
N SER A 29 9.34 15.51 35.86
CA SER A 29 8.43 14.40 36.13
C SER A 29 8.98 13.04 35.67
N GLN A 30 9.73 12.98 34.57
CA GLN A 30 10.35 11.75 34.09
C GLN A 30 11.41 11.25 35.06
N LEU A 31 12.20 12.17 35.63
CA LEU A 31 13.23 11.83 36.60
C LEU A 31 12.63 11.13 37.84
N LYS A 32 11.46 11.59 38.30
CA LYS A 32 10.76 10.98 39.44
C LYS A 32 10.18 9.59 39.11
N GLN A 33 9.95 9.31 37.85
CA GLN A 33 9.39 8.02 37.43
C GLN A 33 10.45 6.93 37.32
N PHE A 34 11.70 7.30 36.99
CA PHE A 34 12.84 6.38 36.96
C PHE A 34 13.46 6.21 38.36
N GLY A 35 12.76 5.54 39.27
CA GLY A 35 13.32 5.16 40.56
C GLY A 35 14.05 3.81 40.50
N SER A 36 15.09 3.64 41.35
CA SER A 36 15.79 2.36 41.47
C SER A 36 14.83 1.21 41.84
N GLY A 37 15.00 0.04 41.22
CA GLY A 37 14.16 -1.13 41.42
C GLY A 37 12.81 -1.13 40.70
N ARG A 38 12.49 -0.08 39.92
CA ARG A 38 11.27 -0.07 39.08
C ARG A 38 11.50 -0.81 37.78
N ARG A 39 10.52 -1.63 37.41
CA ARG A 39 10.54 -2.28 36.10
C ARG A 39 10.07 -1.31 35.00
N VAL A 40 10.86 -1.23 33.96
CA VAL A 40 10.61 -0.34 32.80
C VAL A 40 10.61 -1.18 31.55
N ARG A 41 9.59 -0.98 30.70
CA ARG A 41 9.62 -1.46 29.32
C ARG A 41 10.02 -0.32 28.42
N ALA A 42 11.11 -0.48 27.68
CA ALA A 42 11.60 0.47 26.69
C ALA A 42 11.51 -0.14 25.29
N GLN A 43 11.23 0.70 24.30
CA GLN A 43 11.17 0.32 22.89
C GLN A 43 11.85 1.42 22.06
N GLY A 44 12.81 1.04 21.25
CA GLY A 44 13.56 1.94 20.38
C GLY A 44 14.58 1.17 19.56
N GLU A 45 15.32 1.88 18.75
CA GLU A 45 16.44 1.33 17.99
C GLU A 45 17.68 1.28 18.89
N ALA A 46 18.22 0.08 19.09
CA ALA A 46 19.45 -0.11 19.86
C ALA A 46 20.66 0.30 18.99
N ARG A 47 21.52 1.14 19.57
CA ARG A 47 22.74 1.63 18.93
C ARG A 47 23.93 1.41 19.85
N GLY A 48 25.12 1.32 19.25
CA GLY A 48 26.36 1.35 20.03
C GLY A 48 26.59 2.74 20.63
N GLY A 49 26.70 2.84 21.94
CA GLY A 49 27.04 4.04 22.70
C GLY A 49 28.44 3.94 23.34
N LEU A 50 28.83 4.98 24.08
CA LEU A 50 30.15 5.05 24.74
C LEU A 50 30.36 3.96 25.80
N PHE A 51 29.28 3.46 26.42
CA PHE A 51 29.32 2.50 27.51
C PHE A 51 28.57 1.19 27.22
N GLY A 52 28.30 0.90 25.96
CA GLY A 52 27.55 -0.27 25.54
C GLY A 52 26.35 0.07 24.66
N LEU A 53 25.31 -0.75 24.66
CA LEU A 53 24.09 -0.48 23.89
C LEU A 53 23.28 0.65 24.53
N GLU A 54 22.74 1.52 23.68
CA GLU A 54 21.86 2.61 24.10
C GLU A 54 20.62 2.74 23.22
N LEU A 55 19.53 3.22 23.82
CA LEU A 55 18.32 3.65 23.15
C LEU A 55 18.19 5.18 23.28
N VAL A 56 18.17 5.89 22.16
CA VAL A 56 18.02 7.37 22.14
C VAL A 56 16.54 7.72 22.02
N HIS A 57 16.02 8.50 22.97
CA HIS A 57 14.61 8.88 23.06
C HIS A 57 13.64 7.71 22.89
N PRO A 58 13.83 6.57 23.61
CA PRO A 58 12.95 5.43 23.47
C PRO A 58 11.53 5.76 23.92
N ARG A 59 10.58 5.01 23.40
CA ARG A 59 9.27 4.90 24.05
C ARG A 59 9.43 4.04 25.30
N TRP A 60 8.90 4.49 26.41
CA TRP A 60 9.01 3.74 27.66
C TRP A 60 7.74 3.87 28.50
N ARG A 61 7.55 2.90 29.37
CA ARG A 61 6.53 2.92 30.43
C ARG A 61 6.97 2.06 31.62
N LEU A 62 6.44 2.40 32.77
CA LEU A 62 6.54 1.51 33.94
C LEU A 62 5.67 0.27 33.70
N VAL A 63 6.12 -0.86 34.19
CA VAL A 63 5.42 -2.15 34.10
C VAL A 63 5.44 -2.83 35.46
N ASP A 64 4.40 -3.62 35.73
CA ASP A 64 4.31 -4.42 36.94
C ASP A 64 5.17 -5.68 36.84
N ALA A 65 5.53 -6.25 38.02
CA ALA A 65 6.25 -7.51 38.07
C ALA A 65 5.39 -8.62 37.43
N GLY A 66 5.97 -9.33 36.45
CA GLY A 66 5.28 -10.42 35.74
C GLY A 66 4.50 -10.00 34.50
N GLU A 67 4.46 -8.71 34.15
CA GLU A 67 3.86 -8.29 32.88
C GLU A 67 4.70 -8.80 31.70
N ALA A 68 4.16 -9.78 30.97
CA ALA A 68 4.84 -10.40 29.83
C ALA A 68 5.13 -9.39 28.70
N LEU A 69 6.22 -9.61 27.99
CA LEU A 69 6.48 -8.88 26.73
C LEU A 69 5.38 -9.20 25.71
N PRO A 70 5.05 -8.26 24.81
CA PRO A 70 4.17 -8.58 23.70
C PRO A 70 4.72 -9.78 22.92
N ASP A 71 3.89 -10.77 22.71
CA ASP A 71 4.20 -11.98 21.95
C ASP A 71 4.12 -11.78 20.42
N ARG A 72 3.74 -10.58 19.97
CA ARG A 72 3.51 -10.25 18.56
C ARG A 72 4.15 -8.91 18.20
N LEU A 73 4.48 -8.79 16.92
CA LEU A 73 4.93 -7.53 16.36
C LEU A 73 3.86 -6.44 16.52
N THR A 74 4.30 -5.25 16.88
CA THR A 74 3.40 -4.12 17.08
C THR A 74 3.31 -3.29 15.80
N PRO A 75 2.15 -3.24 15.13
CA PRO A 75 2.00 -2.47 13.90
C PRO A 75 2.13 -0.97 14.16
N VAL A 76 2.77 -0.29 13.20
CA VAL A 76 2.91 1.18 13.18
C VAL A 76 2.08 1.70 12.00
N TYR A 77 1.15 2.60 12.29
CA TYR A 77 0.25 3.20 11.31
C TYR A 77 0.68 4.63 10.99
N SER A 78 0.37 5.09 9.78
CA SER A 78 0.47 6.51 9.45
C SER A 78 -0.46 7.32 10.37
N THR A 79 0.06 8.39 10.95
CA THR A 79 -0.68 9.24 11.88
C THR A 79 -0.98 10.60 11.25
N VAL A 80 -2.08 11.20 11.69
CA VAL A 80 -2.43 12.59 11.42
C VAL A 80 -2.36 13.39 12.70
N SER A 81 -2.27 14.70 12.59
CA SER A 81 -2.24 15.58 13.77
C SER A 81 -3.45 15.32 14.68
N GLY A 82 -3.19 15.18 15.96
CA GLY A 82 -4.21 14.93 16.98
C GLY A 82 -4.60 13.47 17.23
N ILE A 83 -4.17 12.52 16.38
CA ILE A 83 -4.49 11.11 16.56
C ILE A 83 -3.19 10.29 16.72
N GLY A 84 -2.92 9.84 17.95
CA GLY A 84 -1.74 9.02 18.26
C GLY A 84 -1.90 7.55 17.91
N GLN A 85 -0.77 6.84 17.78
CA GLN A 85 -0.66 5.41 17.45
C GLN A 85 -1.58 4.51 18.29
N ALA A 86 -1.68 4.78 19.60
CA ALA A 86 -2.49 3.96 20.50
C ALA A 86 -3.98 3.98 20.12
N ARG A 87 -4.52 5.16 19.74
CA ARG A 87 -5.92 5.30 19.33
C ARG A 87 -6.18 4.60 17.99
N ILE A 88 -5.32 4.79 17.00
CA ILE A 88 -5.45 4.13 15.71
C ILE A 88 -5.39 2.62 15.89
N ARG A 89 -4.43 2.12 16.65
CA ARG A 89 -4.29 0.69 16.92
C ARG A 89 -5.53 0.10 17.62
N ALA A 90 -6.05 0.79 18.65
CA ALA A 90 -7.26 0.35 19.33
C ALA A 90 -8.48 0.31 18.38
N ALA A 91 -8.62 1.30 17.51
CA ALA A 91 -9.69 1.34 16.50
C ALA A 91 -9.56 0.20 15.50
N VAL A 92 -8.37 -0.04 14.93
CA VAL A 92 -8.12 -1.14 13.98
C VAL A 92 -8.39 -2.50 14.61
N LEU A 93 -7.84 -2.76 15.80
CA LEU A 93 -8.08 -4.02 16.52
C LEU A 93 -9.55 -4.20 16.91
N GLY A 94 -10.22 -3.10 17.26
CA GLY A 94 -11.66 -3.10 17.51
C GLY A 94 -12.46 -3.47 16.26
N ALA A 95 -12.12 -2.91 15.12
CA ALA A 95 -12.74 -3.23 13.83
C ALA A 95 -12.52 -4.68 13.44
N LEU A 96 -11.29 -5.19 13.53
CA LEU A 96 -10.95 -6.58 13.19
C LEU A 96 -11.72 -7.62 14.03
N ARG A 97 -12.09 -7.26 15.28
CA ARG A 97 -12.89 -8.15 16.15
C ARG A 97 -14.38 -8.08 15.88
N LYS A 98 -14.90 -6.89 15.53
CA LYS A 98 -16.34 -6.61 15.45
C LYS A 98 -16.94 -6.79 14.05
N LEU A 99 -16.13 -6.51 13.01
CA LEU A 99 -16.61 -6.57 11.64
C LEU A 99 -16.64 -8.01 11.13
N ALA A 100 -17.75 -8.39 10.52
CA ALA A 100 -17.80 -9.57 9.69
C ALA A 100 -17.13 -9.25 8.35
N TRP A 101 -16.14 -10.05 7.99
CA TRP A 101 -15.42 -9.93 6.73
C TRP A 101 -15.90 -11.04 5.80
N PRO A 102 -16.92 -10.78 4.94
CA PRO A 102 -17.40 -11.80 4.02
C PRO A 102 -16.33 -12.16 3.01
N GLU A 103 -16.26 -13.43 2.63
CA GLU A 103 -15.39 -13.83 1.53
C GLU A 103 -15.81 -13.17 0.23
N THR A 104 -14.86 -12.54 -0.42
CA THR A 104 -15.04 -11.84 -1.71
C THR A 104 -14.70 -12.73 -2.90
N VAL A 105 -13.97 -13.81 -2.66
CA VAL A 105 -13.51 -14.76 -3.68
C VAL A 105 -14.14 -16.11 -3.42
N PRO A 106 -14.70 -16.79 -4.45
CA PRO A 106 -15.22 -18.16 -4.30
C PRO A 106 -14.19 -19.09 -3.68
N VAL A 107 -14.62 -19.95 -2.75
CA VAL A 107 -13.74 -20.78 -1.93
C VAL A 107 -12.85 -21.72 -2.78
N ASP A 108 -13.40 -22.27 -3.86
CA ASP A 108 -12.66 -23.11 -4.81
C ASP A 108 -11.56 -22.34 -5.54
N VAL A 109 -11.82 -21.08 -5.92
CA VAL A 109 -10.84 -20.19 -6.54
C VAL A 109 -9.74 -19.81 -5.54
N ALA A 110 -10.12 -19.40 -4.33
CA ALA A 110 -9.15 -19.06 -3.28
C ALA A 110 -8.23 -20.25 -2.97
N ARG A 111 -8.80 -21.45 -2.84
CA ARG A 111 -8.03 -22.69 -2.60
C ARG A 111 -7.05 -22.99 -3.75
N ARG A 112 -7.51 -22.92 -4.99
CA ARG A 112 -6.66 -23.15 -6.18
C ARG A 112 -5.50 -22.18 -6.29
N LEU A 113 -5.70 -20.93 -5.85
CA LEU A 113 -4.69 -19.88 -5.87
C LEU A 113 -3.83 -19.83 -4.58
N GLY A 114 -4.11 -20.69 -3.60
CA GLY A 114 -3.39 -20.71 -2.32
C GLY A 114 -3.60 -19.42 -1.52
N LEU A 115 -4.78 -18.81 -1.61
CA LEU A 115 -5.12 -17.58 -0.89
C LEU A 115 -5.79 -17.91 0.45
N PRO A 116 -5.32 -17.34 1.57
CA PRO A 116 -5.99 -17.50 2.87
C PRO A 116 -7.34 -16.76 2.89
N PRO A 117 -8.24 -17.09 3.86
CA PRO A 117 -9.45 -16.32 4.10
C PRO A 117 -9.13 -14.84 4.36
N VAL A 118 -9.94 -13.92 3.84
CA VAL A 118 -9.68 -12.47 3.95
C VAL A 118 -9.59 -12.01 5.41
N ALA A 119 -10.46 -12.52 6.27
CA ALA A 119 -10.45 -12.19 7.69
C ALA A 119 -9.15 -12.59 8.38
N ASP A 120 -8.62 -13.77 8.04
CA ASP A 120 -7.37 -14.28 8.62
C ASP A 120 -6.16 -13.53 8.08
N ALA A 121 -6.15 -13.23 6.78
CA ALA A 121 -5.13 -12.40 6.16
C ALA A 121 -5.05 -11.02 6.81
N LEU A 122 -6.18 -10.35 7.00
CA LEU A 122 -6.21 -9.04 7.65
C LEU A 122 -5.75 -9.10 9.11
N ARG A 123 -6.21 -10.11 9.87
CA ARG A 123 -5.75 -10.28 11.26
C ARG A 123 -4.25 -10.53 11.34
N ALA A 124 -3.72 -11.41 10.51
CA ALA A 124 -2.29 -11.73 10.50
C ALA A 124 -1.42 -10.53 10.11
N LEU A 125 -1.83 -9.71 9.13
CA LEU A 125 -1.09 -8.51 8.76
C LEU A 125 -1.08 -7.43 9.85
N HIS A 126 -2.15 -7.33 10.64
CA HIS A 126 -2.24 -6.37 11.74
C HIS A 126 -1.69 -6.91 13.07
N GLN A 127 -1.57 -8.21 13.21
CA GLN A 127 -1.02 -8.89 14.39
C GLN A 127 -0.18 -10.09 13.95
N PRO A 128 0.98 -9.85 13.29
CA PRO A 128 1.84 -10.93 12.82
C PRO A 128 2.24 -11.85 13.96
N ALA A 129 2.22 -13.15 13.70
CA ALA A 129 2.65 -14.15 14.66
C ALA A 129 4.15 -14.03 14.95
N PRO A 130 4.64 -14.51 16.12
CA PRO A 130 6.06 -14.63 16.39
C PRO A 130 6.74 -15.47 15.31
N GLY A 131 7.95 -15.06 14.90
CA GLY A 131 8.74 -15.80 13.91
C GLY A 131 8.41 -15.51 12.44
N VAL A 132 7.41 -14.67 12.14
CA VAL A 132 7.18 -14.19 10.77
C VAL A 132 8.38 -13.34 10.33
N SER A 133 8.93 -13.62 9.15
CA SER A 133 10.04 -12.84 8.58
C SER A 133 9.63 -11.38 8.36
N LEU A 134 10.39 -10.46 8.97
CA LEU A 134 10.22 -9.03 8.75
C LEU A 134 10.48 -8.65 7.29
N GLU A 135 11.48 -9.27 6.66
CA GLU A 135 11.80 -9.07 5.25
C GLU A 135 10.61 -9.45 4.36
N ALA A 136 10.04 -10.65 4.56
CA ALA A 136 8.86 -11.10 3.80
C ALA A 136 7.63 -10.18 4.00
N LEU A 137 7.46 -9.60 5.20
CA LEU A 137 6.41 -8.61 5.44
C LEU A 137 6.67 -7.29 4.71
N GLN A 138 7.92 -6.81 4.70
CA GLN A 138 8.32 -5.57 4.01
C GLN A 138 8.23 -5.72 2.50
N GLU A 139 8.65 -6.85 1.96
CA GLU A 139 8.56 -7.18 0.53
C GLU A 139 7.15 -7.58 0.07
N ARG A 140 6.21 -7.66 1.01
CA ARG A 140 4.82 -8.10 0.74
C ARG A 140 4.74 -9.50 0.11
N ALA A 141 5.66 -10.37 0.47
CA ALA A 141 5.80 -11.71 -0.09
C ALA A 141 5.00 -12.79 0.66
N THR A 142 4.34 -12.44 1.78
CA THR A 142 3.56 -13.40 2.56
C THR A 142 2.24 -13.77 1.89
N PRO A 143 1.64 -14.94 2.20
CA PRO A 143 0.34 -15.33 1.67
C PRO A 143 -0.78 -14.31 1.98
N GLU A 144 -0.73 -13.67 3.13
CA GLU A 144 -1.68 -12.66 3.57
C GLU A 144 -1.59 -11.39 2.71
N TRP A 145 -0.38 -10.93 2.39
CA TRP A 145 -0.17 -9.84 1.44
C TRP A 145 -0.63 -10.21 0.03
N ARG A 146 -0.36 -11.43 -0.42
CA ARG A 146 -0.85 -11.92 -1.72
C ARG A 146 -2.38 -11.88 -1.78
N ARG A 147 -3.06 -12.23 -0.67
CA ARG A 147 -4.52 -12.14 -0.59
C ARG A 147 -5.00 -10.70 -0.76
N VAL A 148 -4.46 -9.75 -0.02
CA VAL A 148 -4.87 -8.33 -0.10
C VAL A 148 -4.60 -7.75 -1.48
N ILE A 149 -3.42 -8.02 -2.05
CA ILE A 149 -3.06 -7.58 -3.40
C ILE A 149 -4.02 -8.17 -4.44
N PHE A 150 -4.36 -9.46 -4.31
CA PHE A 150 -5.29 -10.12 -5.21
C PHE A 150 -6.67 -9.47 -5.16
N ASP A 151 -7.21 -9.24 -3.97
CA ASP A 151 -8.54 -8.62 -3.79
C ASP A 151 -8.59 -7.21 -4.39
N GLU A 152 -7.54 -6.40 -4.18
CA GLU A 152 -7.43 -5.05 -4.73
C GLU A 152 -7.38 -5.06 -6.27
N LEU A 153 -6.54 -5.92 -6.85
CA LEU A 153 -6.45 -6.07 -8.31
C LEU A 153 -7.73 -6.62 -8.91
N LEU A 154 -8.39 -7.58 -8.23
CA LEU A 154 -9.67 -8.13 -8.66
C LEU A 154 -10.75 -7.05 -8.67
N ALA A 155 -10.86 -6.27 -7.59
CA ALA A 155 -11.81 -5.16 -7.48
C ALA A 155 -11.59 -4.13 -8.59
N GLN A 156 -10.33 -3.78 -8.88
CA GLN A 156 -9.98 -2.88 -9.98
C GLN A 156 -10.40 -3.46 -11.34
N GLN A 157 -10.09 -4.73 -11.61
CA GLN A 157 -10.46 -5.39 -12.88
C GLN A 157 -11.97 -5.50 -13.05
N LEU A 158 -12.70 -5.84 -11.99
CA LEU A 158 -14.16 -5.89 -12.02
C LEU A 158 -14.77 -4.51 -12.27
N SER A 159 -14.24 -3.46 -11.65
CA SER A 159 -14.67 -2.09 -11.86
C SER A 159 -14.47 -1.65 -13.30
N LEU A 160 -13.31 -1.96 -13.90
CA LEU A 160 -13.02 -1.70 -15.29
C LEU A 160 -13.95 -2.47 -16.24
N LYS A 161 -14.19 -3.76 -15.98
CA LYS A 161 -15.13 -4.57 -16.77
C LYS A 161 -16.56 -4.03 -16.69
N ARG A 162 -17.03 -3.65 -15.50
CA ARG A 162 -18.35 -3.03 -15.31
C ARG A 162 -18.46 -1.70 -16.08
N ALA A 163 -17.46 -0.85 -16.00
CA ALA A 163 -17.43 0.40 -16.73
C ALA A 163 -17.43 0.19 -18.27
N ARG A 164 -16.71 -0.84 -18.75
CA ARG A 164 -16.74 -1.23 -20.17
C ARG A 164 -18.13 -1.75 -20.58
N ALA A 165 -18.72 -2.64 -19.79
CA ALA A 165 -20.04 -3.17 -20.06
C ALA A 165 -21.12 -2.05 -20.09
N ALA A 166 -21.07 -1.13 -19.12
CA ALA A 166 -21.97 0.02 -19.08
C ALA A 166 -21.83 0.94 -20.30
N ARG A 167 -20.60 1.13 -20.82
CA ARG A 167 -20.40 1.88 -22.08
C ARG A 167 -20.86 1.10 -23.29
N ALA A 168 -20.62 -0.19 -23.34
CA ALA A 168 -21.05 -1.03 -24.47
C ALA A 168 -22.59 -1.11 -24.60
N SER A 169 -23.35 -0.80 -23.53
CA SER A 169 -24.82 -0.69 -23.59
C SER A 169 -25.31 0.66 -24.12
N LEU A 170 -24.42 1.66 -24.28
CA LEU A 170 -24.79 2.94 -24.90
C LEU A 170 -24.82 2.79 -26.40
N ALA A 171 -25.82 3.41 -27.03
CA ALA A 171 -25.88 3.51 -28.48
C ALA A 171 -25.01 4.69 -28.99
N ALA A 172 -24.30 4.48 -30.07
CA ALA A 172 -23.60 5.53 -30.82
C ALA A 172 -23.84 5.34 -32.30
N PRO A 173 -23.81 6.42 -33.13
CA PRO A 173 -23.88 6.28 -34.58
C PRO A 173 -22.69 5.45 -35.08
N ALA A 174 -22.96 4.48 -35.95
CA ALA A 174 -21.91 3.76 -36.64
C ALA A 174 -21.32 4.69 -37.73
N LEU A 175 -20.04 4.97 -37.65
CA LEU A 175 -19.33 5.81 -38.60
C LEU A 175 -18.61 4.91 -39.62
N GLY A 176 -19.08 4.92 -40.82
CA GLY A 176 -18.46 4.19 -41.92
C GLY A 176 -17.33 5.00 -42.58
N SER A 177 -16.60 4.36 -43.47
CA SER A 177 -15.58 5.07 -44.30
C SER A 177 -16.19 6.25 -45.05
N CYS A 178 -15.50 7.37 -45.03
CA CYS A 178 -15.96 8.59 -45.70
C CYS A 178 -14.85 9.26 -46.53
N ALA A 179 -15.26 10.05 -47.51
CA ALA A 179 -14.35 10.77 -48.41
C ALA A 179 -13.39 11.73 -47.68
N ALA A 180 -13.72 12.17 -46.44
CA ALA A 180 -12.84 13.03 -45.67
C ALA A 180 -11.59 12.30 -45.21
N VAL A 181 -11.70 11.04 -44.82
CA VAL A 181 -10.56 10.17 -44.44
C VAL A 181 -9.64 9.96 -45.62
N GLU A 182 -10.21 9.67 -46.81
CA GLU A 182 -9.43 9.48 -48.05
C GLU A 182 -8.69 10.75 -48.48
N ARG A 183 -9.36 11.90 -48.41
CA ARG A 183 -8.72 13.22 -48.67
C ARG A 183 -7.60 13.50 -47.70
N LEU A 184 -7.80 13.21 -46.38
CA LEU A 184 -6.79 13.43 -45.37
C LEU A 184 -5.58 12.53 -45.59
N LEU A 185 -5.80 11.25 -45.89
CA LEU A 185 -4.72 10.31 -46.20
C LEU A 185 -3.94 10.74 -47.45
N GLY A 186 -4.62 11.22 -48.49
CA GLY A 186 -3.99 11.72 -49.73
C GLY A 186 -3.22 13.04 -49.55
N ALA A 187 -3.60 13.86 -48.58
CA ALA A 187 -2.95 15.13 -48.27
C ALA A 187 -1.73 15.00 -47.32
N LEU A 188 -1.49 13.84 -46.72
CA LEU A 188 -0.32 13.65 -45.89
C LEU A 188 0.98 13.67 -46.70
N PRO A 189 2.03 14.41 -46.28
CA PRO A 189 3.32 14.46 -46.97
C PRO A 189 4.17 13.17 -46.80
N PHE A 190 3.61 12.14 -46.18
CA PHE A 190 4.23 10.86 -45.90
C PHE A 190 3.19 9.73 -45.95
N ARG A 191 3.67 8.49 -46.06
CA ARG A 191 2.82 7.30 -45.93
C ARG A 191 2.76 6.82 -44.49
N LEU A 192 1.63 6.30 -44.05
CA LEU A 192 1.51 5.66 -42.75
C LEU A 192 2.44 4.45 -42.66
N THR A 193 3.13 4.32 -41.55
CA THR A 193 3.89 3.11 -41.24
C THR A 193 2.97 1.91 -41.04
N GLY A 194 3.49 0.68 -41.13
CA GLY A 194 2.68 -0.52 -40.94
C GLY A 194 2.01 -0.58 -39.52
N ALA A 195 2.66 -0.03 -38.50
CA ALA A 195 2.06 0.06 -37.15
C ALA A 195 0.89 1.07 -37.13
N GLN A 196 1.05 2.23 -37.78
CA GLN A 196 0.00 3.23 -37.88
C GLN A 196 -1.19 2.72 -38.70
N GLN A 197 -0.93 1.98 -39.79
CA GLN A 197 -1.99 1.36 -40.62
C GLN A 197 -2.83 0.38 -39.80
N ARG A 198 -2.17 -0.51 -39.00
CA ARG A 198 -2.88 -1.43 -38.12
C ARG A 198 -3.70 -0.70 -37.06
N ALA A 199 -3.10 0.29 -36.37
CA ALA A 199 -3.81 1.09 -35.38
C ALA A 199 -5.02 1.82 -35.97
N TRP A 200 -4.88 2.39 -37.19
CA TRP A 200 -5.99 3.03 -37.92
C TRP A 200 -7.08 2.01 -38.26
N ALA A 201 -6.74 0.85 -38.80
CA ALA A 201 -7.72 -0.17 -39.15
C ALA A 201 -8.54 -0.62 -37.93
N GLU A 202 -7.91 -0.77 -36.77
CA GLU A 202 -8.60 -1.10 -35.54
C GLU A 202 -9.51 0.03 -35.06
N VAL A 203 -9.07 1.28 -35.11
CA VAL A 203 -9.87 2.46 -34.76
C VAL A 203 -11.08 2.57 -35.67
N ALA A 204 -10.90 2.46 -37.02
CA ALA A 204 -11.96 2.51 -37.98
C ALA A 204 -13.01 1.39 -37.79
N ALA A 205 -12.54 0.17 -37.47
CA ALA A 205 -13.42 -0.95 -37.15
C ALA A 205 -14.24 -0.72 -35.89
N ASP A 206 -13.66 -0.08 -34.86
CA ASP A 206 -14.41 0.26 -33.64
C ASP A 206 -15.43 1.39 -33.91
N LEU A 207 -15.08 2.40 -34.68
CA LEU A 207 -15.98 3.52 -35.05
C LEU A 207 -17.17 3.04 -35.93
N ALA A 208 -16.99 1.99 -36.71
CA ALA A 208 -18.05 1.40 -37.53
C ALA A 208 -19.11 0.62 -36.69
N ARG A 209 -18.90 0.44 -35.38
CA ARG A 209 -19.87 -0.22 -34.49
C ARG A 209 -20.91 0.77 -33.99
N ALA A 210 -22.14 0.30 -33.75
CA ALA A 210 -23.19 1.09 -33.12
C ALA A 210 -23.00 1.30 -31.61
N GLN A 211 -21.76 1.39 -31.14
CA GLN A 211 -21.36 1.55 -29.74
C GLN A 211 -20.24 2.58 -29.61
N PRO A 212 -20.17 3.36 -28.52
CA PRO A 212 -19.10 4.33 -28.32
C PRO A 212 -17.73 3.66 -28.25
N MET A 213 -16.80 4.10 -29.09
CA MET A 213 -15.42 3.67 -29.05
C MET A 213 -14.73 4.20 -27.77
N ASN A 214 -13.96 3.35 -27.12
CA ASN A 214 -13.09 3.72 -26.00
C ASN A 214 -11.77 2.97 -26.12
N ARG A 215 -10.83 3.56 -26.82
CA ARG A 215 -9.53 2.98 -27.14
C ARG A 215 -8.40 3.90 -26.66
N LEU A 216 -7.42 3.32 -25.99
CA LEU A 216 -6.19 4.02 -25.64
C LEU A 216 -5.16 3.83 -26.77
N LEU A 217 -4.75 4.94 -27.39
CA LEU A 217 -3.66 4.94 -28.38
C LEU A 217 -2.35 5.29 -27.66
N GLN A 218 -1.45 4.33 -27.55
CA GLN A 218 -0.16 4.48 -26.89
C GLN A 218 0.98 4.37 -27.89
N GLY A 219 2.04 5.14 -27.67
CA GLY A 219 3.27 5.11 -28.47
C GLY A 219 4.21 6.23 -28.02
N ASP A 220 5.45 6.19 -28.47
CA ASP A 220 6.48 7.16 -28.13
C ASP A 220 6.17 8.57 -28.65
N VAL A 221 6.87 9.57 -28.14
CA VAL A 221 6.81 10.94 -28.67
C VAL A 221 7.27 10.90 -30.14
N GLY A 222 6.50 11.53 -31.02
CA GLY A 222 6.80 11.50 -32.46
C GLY A 222 6.31 10.27 -33.23
N SER A 223 5.68 9.27 -32.59
CA SER A 223 5.16 8.07 -33.26
C SER A 223 3.94 8.31 -34.20
N GLY A 224 3.45 9.55 -34.28
CA GLY A 224 2.35 9.90 -35.14
C GLY A 224 0.95 9.63 -34.58
N LYS A 225 0.79 9.56 -33.26
CA LYS A 225 -0.52 9.39 -32.58
C LYS A 225 -1.56 10.42 -33.03
N THR A 226 -1.12 11.66 -33.27
CA THR A 226 -1.98 12.76 -33.70
C THR A 226 -2.60 12.49 -35.07
N VAL A 227 -1.86 11.84 -36.00
CA VAL A 227 -2.39 11.48 -37.30
C VAL A 227 -3.54 10.48 -37.20
N ILE A 228 -3.39 9.47 -36.34
CA ILE A 228 -4.46 8.49 -36.08
C ILE A 228 -5.68 9.16 -35.46
N ALA A 229 -5.46 10.09 -34.49
CA ALA A 229 -6.54 10.86 -33.90
C ALA A 229 -7.25 11.77 -34.93
N ALA A 230 -6.50 12.40 -35.87
CA ALA A 230 -7.06 13.22 -36.94
C ALA A 230 -7.89 12.38 -37.92
N LEU A 231 -7.44 11.19 -38.29
CA LEU A 231 -8.19 10.24 -39.10
C LEU A 231 -9.50 9.82 -38.43
N ALA A 232 -9.45 9.53 -37.11
CA ALA A 232 -10.65 9.19 -36.33
C ALA A 232 -11.66 10.36 -36.26
N ALA A 233 -11.16 11.60 -36.17
CA ALA A 233 -12.03 12.79 -36.17
C ALA A 233 -12.60 13.12 -37.55
N ALA A 234 -11.95 12.68 -38.64
CA ALA A 234 -12.40 12.88 -40.01
C ALA A 234 -13.44 11.84 -40.45
N GLN A 235 -13.51 10.70 -39.79
CA GLN A 235 -14.50 9.64 -40.01
C GLN A 235 -15.82 9.97 -39.30
#